data_b8cd7a6e6ad524a63c229bb59faeae2e
#
_entry.id   b8cd7a6e6ad524a63c229bb59faeae2e
#
_cell.length_a   1.000
_cell.length_b   1.000
_cell.length_c   1.000
_cell.angle_alpha   90.00
_cell.angle_beta   90.00
_cell.angle_gamma   90.00
#
_symmetry.space_group_name_H-M   'P 1'
#
loop_
_entity.id
_entity.type
_entity.pdbx_description
1 polymer ?
#
loop_
_entity_poly.entity_id
_entity_poly.type
_entity_poly.pdbx_seq_one_letter_code
_entity_poly.pdbx_strand_id
1 'polypeptide(L)'
;MNAQSARRSSAFLTVDLERDGKQFGHINIPQSSNNDAWGVQQVPIAVIKNGSGPTLILTGGNHRDEYERPVTISELARDLDPARILGRLILTPTLNNSATKAGQGVSPMDGLNLNRTFPSDPYGANTEQISFYLNDQLFPIGDAYADLHSGGSSLHLFPVRMWNLR
;
A
#
# COMPACT_ATOMS: atom_id res chain seq x y z
N MET A 1 25.68 7.52 23.63
CA MET A 1 25.17 6.53 22.66
C MET A 1 23.66 6.44 22.87
N ASN A 2 22.88 7.18 22.08
CA ASN A 2 21.42 7.08 22.14
C ASN A 2 21.00 5.87 21.33
N ALA A 3 20.68 4.78 22.01
CA ALA A 3 19.91 3.70 21.41
C ALA A 3 18.49 4.25 21.16
N GLN A 4 18.27 4.81 19.99
CA GLN A 4 16.93 5.05 19.49
C GLN A 4 16.33 3.65 19.30
N SER A 5 15.51 3.23 20.25
CA SER A 5 14.71 2.00 20.15
C SER A 5 14.02 2.07 18.78
N ALA A 6 14.37 1.16 17.88
CA ALA A 6 13.75 1.10 16.55
C ALA A 6 12.22 1.01 16.76
N ARG A 7 11.50 2.04 16.36
CA ARG A 7 10.04 2.05 16.43
C ARG A 7 9.53 0.90 15.57
N ARG A 8 8.80 -0.02 16.16
CA ARG A 8 8.26 -1.19 15.45
C ARG A 8 6.78 -1.01 15.20
N SER A 9 6.37 -1.21 13.96
CA SER A 9 4.96 -1.30 13.62
C SER A 9 4.34 -2.57 14.18
N SER A 10 3.08 -2.50 14.62
CA SER A 10 2.25 -3.67 14.92
C SER A 10 1.65 -4.32 13.66
N ALA A 11 1.79 -3.66 12.51
CA ALA A 11 1.33 -4.17 11.23
C ALA A 11 2.16 -5.38 10.78
N PHE A 12 1.51 -6.32 10.12
CA PHE A 12 2.16 -7.53 9.61
C PHE A 12 1.58 -7.99 8.27
N LEU A 13 2.42 -8.70 7.51
CA LEU A 13 2.03 -9.32 6.24
C LEU A 13 1.48 -10.72 6.43
N THR A 14 0.55 -11.12 5.54
CA THR A 14 0.09 -12.50 5.41
C THR A 14 0.70 -13.22 4.20
N VAL A 15 1.63 -12.59 3.50
CA VAL A 15 2.38 -13.13 2.36
C VAL A 15 3.87 -13.17 2.67
N ASP A 16 4.57 -14.08 2.01
CA ASP A 16 6.02 -14.19 2.06
C ASP A 16 6.63 -13.43 0.88
N LEU A 17 7.38 -12.37 1.15
CA LEU A 17 8.00 -11.53 0.13
C LEU A 17 9.11 -12.23 -0.66
N GLU A 18 9.66 -13.33 -0.14
CA GLU A 18 10.79 -14.03 -0.76
C GLU A 18 10.39 -15.29 -1.52
N ARG A 19 9.16 -15.75 -1.37
CA ARG A 19 8.67 -16.94 -2.07
C ARG A 19 8.36 -16.66 -3.53
N ASP A 20 8.96 -17.44 -4.44
CA ASP A 20 8.64 -17.38 -5.86
C ASP A 20 7.20 -17.79 -6.16
N GLY A 21 6.68 -17.28 -7.26
CA GLY A 21 5.31 -17.46 -7.70
C GLY A 21 4.42 -16.26 -7.40
N LYS A 22 3.13 -16.49 -7.34
CA LYS A 22 2.11 -15.46 -7.08
C LYS A 22 1.42 -15.73 -5.75
N GLN A 23 1.29 -14.71 -4.94
CA GLN A 23 0.62 -14.75 -3.65
C GLN A 23 -0.34 -13.58 -3.51
N PHE A 24 -1.46 -13.81 -2.85
CA PHE A 24 -2.42 -12.79 -2.45
C PHE A 24 -2.60 -12.83 -0.94
N GLY A 25 -2.71 -11.66 -0.33
CA GLY A 25 -2.88 -11.52 1.11
C GLY A 25 -3.14 -10.08 1.52
N HIS A 26 -2.72 -9.75 2.72
CA HIS A 26 -2.98 -8.43 3.32
C HIS A 26 -1.79 -7.92 4.12
N ILE A 27 -1.66 -6.60 4.15
CA ILE A 27 -1.00 -5.90 5.24
C ILE A 27 -2.07 -5.71 6.29
N ASN A 28 -1.92 -6.33 7.44
CA ASN A 28 -2.85 -6.25 8.55
C ASN A 28 -2.42 -5.18 9.53
N ILE A 29 -3.29 -4.23 9.79
CA ILE A 29 -3.11 -3.16 10.77
C ILE A 29 -4.04 -3.46 11.95
N PRO A 30 -3.52 -3.97 13.08
CA PRO A 30 -4.32 -4.17 14.28
C PRO A 30 -4.90 -2.85 14.78
N GLN A 31 -6.16 -2.90 15.17
CA GLN A 31 -6.86 -1.75 15.72
C GLN A 31 -7.76 -2.12 16.87
N SER A 32 -8.08 -1.15 17.70
CA SER A 32 -9.11 -1.22 18.72
C SER A 32 -9.89 0.08 18.73
N SER A 33 -11.19 -0.01 18.74
CA SER A 33 -12.08 1.14 18.82
C SER A 33 -13.21 0.88 19.80
N ASN A 34 -14.00 1.91 20.12
CA ASN A 34 -15.16 1.74 20.99
C ASN A 34 -16.23 0.81 20.40
N ASN A 35 -16.22 0.63 19.07
CA ASN A 35 -17.18 -0.21 18.36
C ASN A 35 -16.63 -1.60 18.04
N ASP A 36 -15.31 -1.78 18.10
CA ASP A 36 -14.63 -3.02 17.74
C ASP A 36 -13.31 -3.14 18.51
N ALA A 37 -13.32 -3.93 19.57
CA ALA A 37 -12.18 -4.10 20.47
C ALA A 37 -11.04 -4.93 19.86
N TRP A 38 -11.30 -5.73 18.81
CA TRP A 38 -10.36 -6.68 18.20
C TRP A 38 -10.37 -6.60 16.68
N GLY A 39 -10.42 -5.38 16.16
CA GLY A 39 -10.46 -5.14 14.73
C GLY A 39 -9.09 -5.25 14.05
N VAL A 40 -9.13 -5.54 12.77
CA VAL A 40 -7.95 -5.49 11.88
C VAL A 40 -8.35 -4.78 10.61
N GLN A 41 -7.67 -3.68 10.30
CA GLN A 41 -7.79 -3.06 8.98
C GLN A 41 -6.88 -3.83 8.01
N GLN A 42 -7.44 -4.32 6.93
CA GLN A 42 -6.74 -5.10 5.91
C GLN A 42 -6.49 -4.25 4.68
N VAL A 43 -5.23 -4.09 4.29
CA VAL A 43 -4.81 -3.51 3.02
C VAL A 43 -4.43 -4.65 2.08
N PRO A 44 -5.14 -4.85 0.96
CA PRO A 44 -4.85 -5.96 0.06
C PRO A 44 -3.48 -5.80 -0.60
N ILE A 45 -2.76 -6.90 -0.69
CA ILE A 45 -1.44 -6.98 -1.32
C ILE A 45 -1.36 -8.23 -2.19
N ALA A 46 -0.70 -8.10 -3.33
CA ALA A 46 -0.23 -9.23 -4.12
C ALA A 46 1.28 -9.15 -4.29
N VAL A 47 1.94 -10.29 -4.24
CA VAL A 47 3.37 -10.43 -4.51
C VAL A 47 3.55 -11.40 -5.65
N ILE A 48 4.25 -10.96 -6.68
CA ILE A 48 4.63 -11.79 -7.83
C ILE A 48 6.14 -11.78 -7.90
N LYS A 49 6.76 -12.94 -7.78
CA LYS A 49 8.23 -13.06 -7.74
C LYS A 49 8.69 -14.20 -8.64
N ASN A 50 9.79 -13.97 -9.33
CA ASN A 50 10.47 -14.99 -10.10
C ASN A 50 11.98 -14.75 -10.08
N GLY A 51 12.69 -15.58 -9.30
CA GLY A 51 14.12 -15.51 -9.14
C GLY A 51 14.64 -14.22 -8.49
N SER A 52 15.92 -13.94 -8.71
CA SER A 52 16.59 -12.74 -8.20
C SER A 52 16.48 -11.60 -9.21
N GLY A 53 16.26 -10.39 -8.76
CA GLY A 53 16.15 -9.20 -9.60
C GLY A 53 15.55 -8.01 -8.84
N PRO A 54 15.28 -6.91 -9.53
CA PRO A 54 14.77 -5.70 -8.90
C PRO A 54 13.36 -5.90 -8.32
N THR A 55 13.03 -5.09 -7.33
CA THR A 55 11.69 -4.99 -6.73
C THR A 55 11.01 -3.71 -7.19
N LEU A 56 9.87 -3.86 -7.86
CA LEU A 56 8.97 -2.75 -8.16
C LEU A 56 7.75 -2.79 -7.22
N ILE A 57 7.43 -1.65 -6.62
CA ILE A 57 6.24 -1.48 -5.78
C ILE A 57 5.25 -0.59 -6.52
N LEU A 58 4.03 -1.07 -6.73
CA LEU A 58 2.94 -0.29 -7.31
C LEU A 58 1.79 -0.18 -6.31
N THR A 59 1.34 1.04 -6.07
CA THR A 59 0.19 1.34 -5.21
C THR A 59 -0.89 2.09 -5.96
N GLY A 60 -2.12 1.96 -5.49
CA GLY A 60 -3.27 2.70 -5.97
C GLY A 60 -4.37 2.73 -4.92
N GLY A 61 -5.52 3.36 -5.25
CA GLY A 61 -6.65 3.43 -4.35
C GLY A 61 -6.36 4.24 -3.08
N ASN A 62 -5.60 5.31 -3.24
CA ASN A 62 -5.33 6.28 -2.19
C ASN A 62 -6.52 7.22 -1.97
N HIS A 63 -7.21 7.59 -3.08
CA HIS A 63 -8.42 8.38 -3.09
C HIS A 63 -9.59 7.56 -3.67
N ARG A 64 -10.81 7.89 -3.21
CA ARG A 64 -12.05 7.14 -3.42
C ARG A 64 -12.52 7.01 -4.86
N ASP A 65 -12.34 8.06 -5.65
CA ASP A 65 -12.96 8.25 -6.96
C ASP A 65 -12.00 7.98 -8.13
N GLU A 66 -10.81 7.51 -7.82
CA GLU A 66 -9.78 7.13 -8.79
C GLU A 66 -9.85 5.62 -9.09
N TYR A 67 -11.01 5.13 -9.56
CA TYR A 67 -11.31 3.69 -9.69
C TYR A 67 -10.44 2.94 -10.70
N GLU A 68 -9.90 3.62 -11.69
CA GLU A 68 -9.06 3.01 -12.73
C GLU A 68 -7.82 2.33 -12.15
N ARG A 69 -7.30 2.84 -11.04
CA ARG A 69 -6.05 2.36 -10.44
C ARG A 69 -6.23 1.04 -9.70
N PRO A 70 -7.18 0.95 -8.76
CA PRO A 70 -7.49 -0.33 -8.12
C PRO A 70 -7.80 -1.42 -9.13
N VAL A 71 -8.54 -1.10 -10.20
CA VAL A 71 -8.87 -2.04 -11.27
C VAL A 71 -7.59 -2.47 -12.00
N THR A 72 -6.80 -1.51 -12.49
CA THR A 72 -5.56 -1.79 -13.23
C THR A 72 -4.58 -2.66 -12.43
N ILE A 73 -4.36 -2.32 -11.14
CA ILE A 73 -3.44 -3.08 -10.29
C ILE A 73 -4.01 -4.46 -9.98
N SER A 74 -5.33 -4.58 -9.78
CA SER A 74 -5.98 -5.86 -9.52
C SER A 74 -5.93 -6.78 -10.75
N GLU A 75 -6.14 -6.25 -11.94
CA GLU A 75 -6.00 -6.99 -13.21
C GLU A 75 -4.56 -7.43 -13.43
N LEU A 76 -3.59 -6.52 -13.22
CA LEU A 76 -2.18 -6.87 -13.29
C LEU A 76 -1.82 -8.00 -12.30
N ALA A 77 -2.30 -7.91 -11.07
CA ALA A 77 -2.08 -8.94 -10.05
C ALA A 77 -2.69 -10.29 -10.44
N ARG A 78 -3.90 -10.28 -11.06
CA ARG A 78 -4.58 -11.48 -11.50
C ARG A 78 -3.91 -12.13 -12.71
N ASP A 79 -3.60 -11.32 -13.73
CA ASP A 79 -3.32 -11.81 -15.08
C ASP A 79 -1.82 -11.99 -15.37
N LEU A 80 -0.94 -11.29 -14.64
CA LEU A 80 0.50 -11.40 -14.86
C LEU A 80 1.03 -12.79 -14.47
N ASP A 81 1.58 -13.50 -15.44
CA ASP A 81 2.28 -14.77 -15.20
C ASP A 81 3.65 -14.47 -14.54
N PRO A 82 3.99 -15.09 -13.40
CA PRO A 82 5.30 -14.94 -12.78
C PRO A 82 6.47 -15.26 -13.72
N ALA A 83 6.31 -16.19 -14.65
CA ALA A 83 7.36 -16.55 -15.63
C ALA A 83 7.72 -15.39 -16.57
N ARG A 84 6.90 -14.36 -16.67
CA ARG A 84 7.13 -13.19 -17.54
C ARG A 84 7.91 -12.05 -16.88
N ILE A 85 8.28 -12.19 -15.63
CA ILE A 85 9.08 -11.19 -14.90
C ILE A 85 10.37 -11.81 -14.39
N LEU A 86 11.32 -10.96 -14.04
CA LEU A 86 12.51 -11.29 -13.28
C LEU A 86 12.59 -10.36 -12.08
N GLY A 87 12.73 -10.92 -10.87
CA GLY A 87 12.69 -10.16 -9.63
C GLY A 87 11.32 -10.18 -8.96
N ARG A 88 10.89 -9.07 -8.40
CA ARG A 88 9.69 -9.00 -7.54
C ARG A 88 8.81 -7.80 -7.87
N LEU A 89 7.51 -8.06 -7.92
CA LEU A 89 6.47 -7.05 -8.04
C LEU A 89 5.58 -7.11 -6.81
N ILE A 90 5.46 -6.00 -6.09
CA ILE A 90 4.57 -5.82 -4.94
C ILE A 90 3.45 -4.87 -5.36
N LEU A 91 2.21 -5.32 -5.24
CA LEU A 91 1.03 -4.65 -5.74
C LEU A 91 0.03 -4.42 -4.60
N THR A 92 -0.36 -3.16 -4.37
CA THR A 92 -1.41 -2.81 -3.41
C THR A 92 -2.51 -2.03 -4.14
N PRO A 93 -3.59 -2.70 -4.58
CA PRO A 93 -4.62 -2.06 -5.41
C PRO A 93 -5.43 -0.99 -4.67
N THR A 94 -5.64 -1.17 -3.36
CA THR A 94 -6.41 -0.23 -2.53
C THR A 94 -5.66 0.06 -1.23
N LEU A 95 -4.75 1.02 -1.31
CA LEU A 95 -3.90 1.36 -0.17
C LEU A 95 -4.71 1.91 1.01
N ASN A 96 -5.62 2.84 0.76
CA ASN A 96 -6.59 3.31 1.75
C ASN A 96 -7.91 2.55 1.59
N ASN A 97 -7.90 1.25 1.91
CA ASN A 97 -9.02 0.35 1.69
C ASN A 97 -10.31 0.80 2.42
N SER A 98 -10.17 1.40 3.59
CA SER A 98 -11.31 1.93 4.36
C SER A 98 -11.97 3.13 3.66
N ALA A 99 -11.18 4.07 3.15
CA ALA A 99 -11.66 5.22 2.38
C ALA A 99 -12.30 4.78 1.05
N THR A 100 -11.66 3.84 0.34
CA THR A 100 -12.17 3.29 -0.92
C THR A 100 -13.51 2.60 -0.72
N LYS A 101 -13.67 1.76 0.29
CA LYS A 101 -14.94 1.08 0.62
C LYS A 101 -16.04 2.06 1.04
N ALA A 102 -15.68 3.12 1.75
CA ALA A 102 -16.63 4.14 2.19
C ALA A 102 -16.98 5.16 1.08
N GLY A 103 -16.28 5.13 -0.06
CA GLY A 103 -16.43 6.12 -1.10
C GLY A 103 -16.05 7.54 -0.63
N GLN A 104 -15.04 7.68 0.23
CA GLN A 104 -14.60 8.95 0.83
C GLN A 104 -13.14 9.27 0.49
N GLY A 105 -12.79 10.56 0.42
CA GLY A 105 -11.42 11.00 0.17
C GLY A 105 -10.47 10.86 1.37
N VAL A 106 -11.04 10.56 2.55
CA VAL A 106 -10.34 10.34 3.82
C VAL A 106 -10.80 9.01 4.42
N SER A 107 -9.97 8.41 5.26
CA SER A 107 -10.34 7.20 5.99
C SER A 107 -11.49 7.47 6.96
N PRO A 108 -12.61 6.72 6.93
CA PRO A 108 -13.68 6.86 7.91
C PRO A 108 -13.27 6.39 9.32
N MET A 109 -12.14 5.69 9.44
CA MET A 109 -11.64 5.18 10.71
C MET A 109 -11.04 6.28 11.59
N ASP A 110 -10.43 7.29 10.98
CA ASP A 110 -9.67 8.33 11.69
C ASP A 110 -9.76 9.72 11.04
N GLY A 111 -10.48 9.87 9.92
CA GLY A 111 -10.63 11.15 9.21
C GLY A 111 -9.39 11.63 8.46
N LEU A 112 -8.34 10.82 8.38
CA LEU A 112 -7.08 11.24 7.79
C LEU A 112 -6.99 10.96 6.28
N ASN A 113 -6.27 11.82 5.57
CA ASN A 113 -5.86 11.61 4.19
C ASN A 113 -4.48 10.97 4.16
N LEU A 114 -4.37 9.76 3.62
CA LEU A 114 -3.12 8.98 3.60
C LEU A 114 -1.96 9.76 2.96
N ASN A 115 -2.21 10.56 1.91
CA ASN A 115 -1.19 11.40 1.26
C ASN A 115 -0.71 12.60 2.11
N ARG A 116 -1.21 12.75 3.33
CA ARG A 116 -0.82 13.81 4.27
C ARG A 116 -0.21 13.26 5.55
N THR A 117 -0.03 11.93 5.64
CA THR A 117 0.45 11.28 6.87
C THR A 117 1.93 10.89 6.82
N PHE A 118 2.64 11.09 5.71
CA PHE A 118 4.07 10.78 5.60
C PHE A 118 4.98 11.92 6.08
N PRO A 119 6.09 11.64 6.79
CA PRO A 119 6.42 10.43 7.53
C PRO A 119 5.54 10.30 8.78
N SER A 120 5.30 9.09 9.28
CA SER A 120 4.22 8.84 10.24
C SER A 120 4.65 8.12 11.52
N ASP A 121 3.68 7.83 12.40
CA ASP A 121 3.90 7.19 13.69
C ASP A 121 3.37 5.73 13.66
N PRO A 122 4.18 4.72 14.04
CA PRO A 122 3.74 3.33 14.15
C PRO A 122 2.66 3.11 15.22
N TYR A 123 2.49 4.05 16.14
CA TYR A 123 1.51 4.03 17.22
C TYR A 123 0.39 5.06 17.02
N GLY A 124 0.37 5.74 15.89
CA GLY A 124 -0.64 6.72 15.53
C GLY A 124 -1.96 6.12 15.10
N ALA A 125 -2.80 6.91 14.47
CA ALA A 125 -4.07 6.48 13.91
C ALA A 125 -3.86 5.44 12.79
N ASN A 126 -4.90 4.70 12.40
CA ASN A 126 -4.79 3.60 11.43
C ASN A 126 -4.15 4.02 10.11
N THR A 127 -4.52 5.19 9.59
CA THR A 127 -3.94 5.73 8.35
C THR A 127 -2.45 6.05 8.51
N GLU A 128 -2.04 6.53 9.69
CA GLU A 128 -0.62 6.77 10.00
C GLU A 128 0.16 5.46 10.11
N GLN A 129 -0.43 4.42 10.69
CA GLN A 129 0.22 3.11 10.76
C GLN A 129 0.41 2.49 9.38
N ILE A 130 -0.52 2.70 8.43
CA ILE A 130 -0.36 2.27 7.03
C ILE A 130 0.84 2.99 6.41
N SER A 131 0.87 4.33 6.46
CA SER A 131 1.95 5.10 5.86
C SER A 131 3.31 4.83 6.53
N PHE A 132 3.33 4.60 7.85
CA PHE A 132 4.54 4.16 8.53
C PHE A 132 5.03 2.82 8.00
N TYR A 133 4.13 1.82 7.87
CA TYR A 133 4.50 0.50 7.37
C TYR A 133 5.09 0.54 5.96
N LEU A 134 4.49 1.36 5.08
CA LEU A 134 5.03 1.57 3.74
C LEU A 134 6.44 2.17 3.78
N ASN A 135 6.60 3.26 4.55
CA ASN A 135 7.85 4.01 4.61
C ASN A 135 8.99 3.22 5.26
N ASP A 136 8.69 2.43 6.29
CA ASP A 136 9.68 1.74 7.11
C ASP A 136 9.96 0.30 6.63
N GLN A 137 8.96 -0.38 6.06
CA GLN A 137 9.07 -1.79 5.72
C GLN A 137 9.09 -2.08 4.21
N LEU A 138 8.25 -1.39 3.42
CA LEU A 138 8.14 -1.71 2.00
C LEU A 138 9.03 -0.83 1.12
N PHE A 139 9.07 0.46 1.30
CA PHE A 139 9.90 1.33 0.45
C PHE A 139 11.40 1.00 0.52
N PRO A 140 11.98 0.62 1.67
CA PRO A 140 13.40 0.28 1.75
C PRO A 140 13.80 -0.95 0.93
N ILE A 141 12.89 -1.86 0.64
CA ILE A 141 13.14 -3.07 -0.16
C ILE A 141 12.83 -2.89 -1.64
N GLY A 142 12.29 -1.75 -2.03
CA GLY A 142 11.95 -1.42 -3.42
C GLY A 142 13.10 -0.73 -4.14
N ASP A 143 13.42 -1.20 -5.34
CA ASP A 143 14.33 -0.49 -6.26
C ASP A 143 13.59 0.63 -7.00
N ALA A 144 12.28 0.49 -7.16
CA ALA A 144 11.40 1.50 -7.73
C ALA A 144 10.02 1.48 -7.05
N TYR A 145 9.39 2.66 -6.99
CA TYR A 145 8.05 2.85 -6.47
C TYR A 145 7.23 3.74 -7.40
N ALA A 146 5.97 3.38 -7.60
CA ALA A 146 5.00 4.24 -8.26
C ALA A 146 3.65 4.16 -7.55
N ASP A 147 3.08 5.33 -7.26
CA ASP A 147 1.69 5.47 -6.82
C ASP A 147 0.85 5.96 -7.99
N LEU A 148 -0.17 5.19 -8.34
CA LEU A 148 -1.01 5.48 -9.49
C LEU A 148 -2.17 6.38 -9.07
N HIS A 149 -2.33 7.51 -9.76
CA HIS A 149 -3.41 8.49 -9.57
C HIS A 149 -4.19 8.74 -10.86
N SER A 150 -5.45 9.13 -10.75
CA SER A 150 -6.26 9.72 -11.82
C SER A 150 -6.91 11.00 -11.35
N GLY A 151 -7.66 11.64 -12.24
CA GLY A 151 -8.41 12.85 -11.91
C GLY A 151 -9.70 12.58 -11.13
N GLY A 152 -10.04 11.33 -10.90
CA GLY A 152 -11.31 10.94 -10.28
C GLY A 152 -12.51 11.51 -11.02
N SER A 153 -13.55 11.83 -10.27
CA SER A 153 -14.80 12.41 -10.81
C SER A 153 -14.70 13.91 -11.14
N SER A 154 -13.62 14.57 -10.73
CA SER A 154 -13.55 16.05 -10.73
C SER A 154 -12.55 16.64 -11.72
N LEU A 155 -11.55 15.87 -12.15
CA LEU A 155 -10.45 16.38 -12.96
C LEU A 155 -10.19 15.50 -14.19
N HIS A 156 -10.03 16.15 -15.35
CA HIS A 156 -9.45 15.50 -16.52
C HIS A 156 -7.94 15.70 -16.51
N LEU A 157 -7.20 14.65 -16.13
CA LEU A 157 -5.73 14.72 -16.11
C LEU A 157 -5.16 14.14 -17.41
N PHE A 158 -4.24 14.88 -18.01
CA PHE A 158 -3.35 14.29 -19.01
C PHE A 158 -2.35 13.36 -18.32
N PRO A 159 -1.85 12.31 -19.02
CA PRO A 159 -0.82 11.44 -18.47
C PRO A 159 0.41 12.26 -18.08
N VAL A 160 0.70 12.34 -16.80
CA VAL A 160 1.88 12.99 -16.25
C VAL A 160 2.66 12.02 -15.38
N ARG A 161 3.98 12.16 -15.38
CA ARG A 161 4.87 11.44 -14.48
C ARG A 161 5.58 12.46 -13.61
N MET A 162 5.55 12.26 -12.31
CA MET A 162 6.34 13.03 -11.37
C MET A 162 7.50 12.16 -10.89
N TRP A 163 8.73 12.66 -10.98
CA TRP A 163 9.92 11.97 -10.53
C TRP A 163 10.53 12.75 -9.37
N ASN A 164 10.86 12.04 -8.29
CA ASN A 164 11.78 12.56 -7.29
C ASN A 164 13.14 11.92 -7.56
N LEU A 165 14.09 12.71 -8.00
CA LEU A 165 15.49 12.29 -8.02
C LEU A 165 16.02 12.34 -6.58
N ARG A 166 16.49 11.21 -6.08
CA ARG A 166 17.25 11.14 -4.82
C ARG A 166 18.68 11.56 -5.05
#